data_a04082968b6b58fc3e8c953a41ab3dfc
#
_entry.id   a04082968b6b58fc3e8c953a41ab3dfc
#
_cell.length_a   1.000
_cell.length_b   1.000
_cell.length_c   1.000
_cell.angle_alpha   90.00
_cell.angle_beta   90.00
_cell.angle_gamma   90.00
#
_symmetry.space_group_name_H-M   'P 1'
#
loop_
_entity.id
_entity.type
_entity.pdbx_description
1 polymer ?
#
loop_
_entity_poly.entity_id
_entity_poly.type
_entity_poly.pdbx_seq_one_letter_code
_entity_poly.pdbx_strand_id
1 'polypeptide(L)'
;MAVHAHPDDESSSTGGVLARYADEGITTVVVTCTNGEYGDGPDHVKPGEAGHDPDQVAKTRLAELETACQILRVTHLETLGYHDSGMADWAYKDDGHVFSNVPLEESAGRVAALVERYRPDVLVTYDGPGAYNHPDHLRAHEVAVEASRRTGIPAKLYFIARRRRDWERLRERMAEAGIEMPAPPAAMLTPEFLRRMEETEQRITTTVDTTGVASRKRDALAAHASQLDQSWWVRFPDDAFLDVFGQETFIRAEDRTGEPVPEDDLFAGLR
;
A
#
# COMPACT_ATOMS: atom_id res chain seq x y z
N MET A 1 -7.36 -3.13 10.12
CA MET A 1 -6.58 -4.09 9.31
C MET A 1 -6.33 -3.47 7.95
N ALA A 2 -5.10 -3.56 7.44
CA ALA A 2 -4.75 -3.14 6.08
C ALA A 2 -4.27 -4.36 5.29
N VAL A 3 -4.78 -4.54 4.06
CA VAL A 3 -4.42 -5.66 3.17
C VAL A 3 -3.67 -5.11 1.98
N HIS A 4 -2.41 -5.52 1.84
CA HIS A 4 -1.45 -5.06 0.85
C HIS A 4 -0.93 -6.20 -0.02
N ALA A 5 -0.48 -5.88 -1.22
CA ALA A 5 0.05 -6.84 -2.17
C ALA A 5 1.49 -7.23 -1.85
N HIS A 6 2.38 -6.25 -1.66
CA HIS A 6 3.81 -6.47 -1.54
C HIS A 6 4.39 -5.87 -0.26
N PRO A 7 5.56 -6.37 0.19
CA PRO A 7 6.38 -5.65 1.17
C PRO A 7 6.78 -4.28 0.61
N ASP A 8 6.45 -3.20 1.29
CA ASP A 8 6.61 -1.75 1.06
C ASP A 8 5.29 -0.96 0.89
N ASP A 9 4.24 -1.62 0.43
CA ASP A 9 2.93 -0.98 0.23
C ASP A 9 2.31 -0.45 1.55
N GLU A 10 2.52 -1.15 2.67
CA GLU A 10 2.05 -0.72 3.98
C GLU A 10 2.64 0.62 4.38
N SER A 11 3.93 0.81 4.12
CA SER A 11 4.67 2.03 4.43
C SER A 11 4.30 3.17 3.47
N SER A 12 4.23 2.88 2.17
CA SER A 12 3.95 3.88 1.14
C SER A 12 2.51 4.38 1.16
N SER A 13 1.55 3.48 1.42
CA SER A 13 0.13 3.74 1.23
C SER A 13 -0.65 3.99 2.51
N THR A 14 -0.26 3.37 3.62
CA THR A 14 -0.99 3.42 4.91
C THR A 14 -0.09 3.66 6.12
N GLY A 15 1.20 3.92 5.90
CA GLY A 15 2.17 4.06 7.00
C GLY A 15 1.82 5.16 8.00
N GLY A 16 1.24 6.26 7.52
CA GLY A 16 0.77 7.33 8.38
C GLY A 16 -0.40 6.91 9.28
N VAL A 17 -1.47 6.34 8.71
CA VAL A 17 -2.62 5.90 9.51
C VAL A 17 -2.26 4.73 10.43
N LEU A 18 -1.41 3.79 10.00
CA LEU A 18 -0.93 2.70 10.86
C LEU A 18 -0.19 3.25 12.08
N ALA A 19 0.75 4.18 11.87
CA ALA A 19 1.51 4.81 12.95
C ALA A 19 0.63 5.66 13.87
N ARG A 20 -0.30 6.47 13.31
CA ARG A 20 -1.21 7.30 14.07
C ARG A 20 -2.12 6.46 14.98
N TYR A 21 -2.78 5.44 14.40
CA TYR A 21 -3.70 4.61 15.17
C TYR A 21 -2.99 3.71 16.19
N ALA A 22 -1.76 3.28 15.91
CA ALA A 22 -0.94 2.60 16.92
C ALA A 22 -0.65 3.50 18.13
N ASP A 23 -0.36 4.80 17.92
CA ASP A 23 -0.17 5.78 19.03
C ASP A 23 -1.46 6.08 19.78
N GLU A 24 -2.60 5.98 19.12
CA GLU A 24 -3.92 6.11 19.74
C GLU A 24 -4.36 4.83 20.51
N GLY A 25 -3.52 3.78 20.52
CA GLY A 25 -3.78 2.51 21.20
C GLY A 25 -4.72 1.56 20.45
N ILE A 26 -4.95 1.81 19.16
CA ILE A 26 -5.76 0.93 18.31
C ILE A 26 -4.89 -0.24 17.84
N THR A 27 -5.44 -1.45 17.94
CA THR A 27 -4.79 -2.66 17.39
C THR A 27 -4.72 -2.57 15.87
N THR A 28 -3.50 -2.52 15.33
CA THR A 28 -3.25 -2.47 13.90
C THR A 28 -2.81 -3.84 13.38
N VAL A 29 -3.34 -4.25 12.22
CA VAL A 29 -2.98 -5.51 11.55
C VAL A 29 -2.60 -5.18 10.12
N VAL A 30 -1.42 -5.59 9.70
CA VAL A 30 -0.97 -5.58 8.30
C VAL A 30 -1.01 -6.99 7.77
N VAL A 31 -1.65 -7.17 6.61
CA VAL A 31 -1.64 -8.40 5.84
C VAL A 31 -0.95 -8.13 4.51
N THR A 32 0.16 -8.81 4.26
CA THR A 32 0.90 -8.73 2.99
C THR A 32 0.71 -10.01 2.21
N CYS A 33 0.23 -9.91 0.98
CA CYS A 33 -0.22 -11.07 0.21
C CYS A 33 0.93 -11.86 -0.40
N THR A 34 1.93 -11.18 -0.99
CA THR A 34 3.04 -11.83 -1.70
C THR A 34 4.37 -11.66 -0.97
N ASN A 35 5.37 -12.43 -1.39
CA ASN A 35 6.73 -12.29 -0.88
C ASN A 35 7.52 -11.18 -1.60
N GLY A 36 7.00 -10.66 -2.73
CA GLY A 36 7.62 -9.59 -3.51
C GLY A 36 8.92 -9.97 -4.20
N GLU A 37 9.11 -11.24 -4.57
CA GLU A 37 10.33 -11.79 -5.13
C GLU A 37 10.72 -11.23 -6.50
N TYR A 38 9.79 -10.56 -7.18
CA TYR A 38 10.06 -9.87 -8.44
C TYR A 38 10.30 -8.37 -8.27
N GLY A 39 10.64 -7.92 -7.08
CA GLY A 39 11.28 -6.63 -6.85
C GLY A 39 12.75 -6.61 -7.27
N ASP A 40 13.41 -5.49 -7.05
CA ASP A 40 14.83 -5.33 -7.36
C ASP A 40 15.69 -6.21 -6.45
N GLY A 41 16.67 -6.87 -7.05
CA GLY A 41 17.71 -7.59 -6.33
C GLY A 41 18.84 -6.68 -5.84
N PRO A 42 19.90 -7.25 -5.22
CA PRO A 42 21.10 -6.51 -4.83
C PRO A 42 21.65 -5.68 -6.00
N ASP A 43 22.18 -4.50 -5.69
CA ASP A 43 22.68 -3.55 -6.69
C ASP A 43 21.65 -3.16 -7.77
N HIS A 44 20.35 -3.22 -7.42
CA HIS A 44 19.21 -2.94 -8.30
C HIS A 44 19.13 -3.81 -9.55
N VAL A 45 19.66 -5.03 -9.49
CA VAL A 45 19.50 -6.04 -10.56
C VAL A 45 18.01 -6.33 -10.74
N LYS A 46 17.53 -6.19 -11.97
CA LYS A 46 16.11 -6.36 -12.28
C LYS A 46 15.71 -7.83 -12.47
N PRO A 47 14.45 -8.16 -12.21
CA PRO A 47 13.92 -9.49 -12.51
C PRO A 47 14.21 -9.90 -13.95
N GLY A 48 14.71 -11.13 -14.11
CA GLY A 48 15.12 -11.67 -15.41
C GLY A 48 16.55 -11.33 -15.86
N GLU A 49 17.25 -10.46 -15.15
CA GLU A 49 18.68 -10.19 -15.38
C GLU A 49 19.58 -11.22 -14.69
N ALA A 50 20.79 -11.39 -15.23
CA ALA A 50 21.78 -12.28 -14.62
C ALA A 50 22.17 -11.77 -13.23
N GLY A 51 22.04 -12.62 -12.22
CA GLY A 51 22.32 -12.26 -10.81
C GLY A 51 21.08 -11.92 -9.99
N HIS A 52 19.89 -11.82 -10.60
CA HIS A 52 18.65 -11.74 -9.85
C HIS A 52 18.31 -13.12 -9.25
N ASP A 53 18.15 -13.16 -7.93
CA ASP A 53 17.78 -14.37 -7.17
C ASP A 53 16.46 -14.09 -6.44
N PRO A 54 15.32 -14.60 -6.95
CA PRO A 54 14.00 -14.38 -6.36
C PRO A 54 13.90 -14.80 -4.89
N ASP A 55 14.52 -15.91 -4.50
CA ASP A 55 14.48 -16.38 -3.11
C ASP A 55 15.23 -15.43 -2.16
N GLN A 56 16.36 -14.91 -2.60
CA GLN A 56 17.12 -13.91 -1.85
C GLN A 56 16.36 -12.57 -1.77
N VAL A 57 15.72 -12.14 -2.86
CA VAL A 57 14.90 -10.93 -2.88
C VAL A 57 13.73 -11.06 -1.91
N ALA A 58 12.97 -12.16 -1.97
CA ALA A 58 11.87 -12.42 -1.05
C ALA A 58 12.33 -12.36 0.42
N LYS A 59 13.42 -13.03 0.75
CA LYS A 59 13.98 -13.02 2.11
C LYS A 59 14.36 -11.63 2.58
N THR A 60 14.99 -10.84 1.73
CA THR A 60 15.39 -9.46 2.03
C THR A 60 14.16 -8.60 2.28
N ARG A 61 13.21 -8.60 1.35
CA ARG A 61 11.99 -7.78 1.43
C ARG A 61 11.10 -8.12 2.62
N LEU A 62 10.99 -9.40 2.98
CA LEU A 62 10.25 -9.80 4.19
C LEU A 62 10.93 -9.31 5.48
N ALA A 63 12.25 -9.30 5.56
CA ALA A 63 12.97 -8.73 6.69
C ALA A 63 12.83 -7.20 6.77
N GLU A 64 12.81 -6.52 5.62
CA GLU A 64 12.53 -5.09 5.52
C GLU A 64 11.10 -4.76 5.98
N LEU A 65 10.12 -5.56 5.57
CA LEU A 65 8.71 -5.46 5.99
C LEU A 65 8.57 -5.60 7.52
N GLU A 66 9.23 -6.58 8.12
CA GLU A 66 9.24 -6.74 9.58
C GLU A 66 9.79 -5.49 10.28
N THR A 67 10.89 -4.95 9.76
CA THR A 67 11.52 -3.73 10.28
C THR A 67 10.59 -2.52 10.13
N ALA A 68 9.98 -2.33 8.96
CA ALA A 68 9.04 -1.25 8.69
C ALA A 68 7.81 -1.32 9.62
N CYS A 69 7.24 -2.52 9.80
CA CYS A 69 6.12 -2.73 10.71
C CYS A 69 6.49 -2.44 12.17
N GLN A 70 7.71 -2.76 12.62
CA GLN A 70 8.20 -2.37 13.95
C GLN A 70 8.30 -0.85 14.11
N ILE A 71 8.84 -0.15 13.11
CA ILE A 71 8.92 1.32 13.09
C ILE A 71 7.52 1.94 13.17
N LEU A 72 6.57 1.44 12.40
CA LEU A 72 5.17 1.89 12.42
C LEU A 72 4.42 1.48 13.69
N ARG A 73 4.99 0.60 14.53
CA ARG A 73 4.37 0.01 15.71
C ARG A 73 3.11 -0.81 15.37
N VAL A 74 3.15 -1.49 14.24
CA VAL A 74 2.09 -2.43 13.85
C VAL A 74 1.98 -3.54 14.90
N THR A 75 0.76 -3.82 15.35
CA THR A 75 0.52 -4.81 16.40
C THR A 75 0.70 -6.23 15.88
N HIS A 76 0.20 -6.50 14.68
CA HIS A 76 0.25 -7.81 14.06
C HIS A 76 0.63 -7.68 12.58
N LEU A 77 1.62 -8.46 12.16
CA LEU A 77 2.00 -8.65 10.77
C LEU A 77 1.66 -10.09 10.37
N GLU A 78 0.89 -10.24 9.30
CA GLU A 78 0.53 -11.51 8.68
C GLU A 78 1.00 -11.51 7.23
N THR A 79 1.67 -12.58 6.81
CA THR A 79 2.08 -12.80 5.43
C THR A 79 1.34 -13.99 4.84
N LEU A 80 0.76 -13.84 3.65
CA LEU A 80 0.07 -14.95 3.00
C LEU A 80 1.05 -15.84 2.23
N GLY A 81 2.23 -15.34 1.89
CA GLY A 81 3.30 -16.11 1.27
C GLY A 81 3.02 -16.55 -0.16
N TYR A 82 2.14 -15.84 -0.88
CA TYR A 82 1.93 -16.08 -2.30
C TYR A 82 3.13 -15.58 -3.12
N HIS A 83 3.31 -16.14 -4.32
CA HIS A 83 4.28 -15.64 -5.28
C HIS A 83 3.81 -14.33 -5.90
N ASP A 84 4.75 -13.41 -6.05
CA ASP A 84 4.56 -12.16 -6.80
C ASP A 84 4.21 -12.48 -8.26
N SER A 85 3.29 -11.70 -8.85
CA SER A 85 2.87 -11.90 -10.24
C SER A 85 3.74 -11.12 -11.24
N GLY A 86 4.58 -10.22 -10.75
CA GLY A 86 5.29 -9.25 -11.57
C GLY A 86 4.36 -8.29 -12.28
N MET A 87 4.91 -7.51 -13.20
CA MET A 87 4.12 -6.57 -13.99
C MET A 87 3.27 -7.28 -15.05
N ALA A 88 2.16 -6.65 -15.43
CA ALA A 88 1.16 -7.22 -16.33
C ALA A 88 1.70 -7.62 -17.73
N ASP A 89 2.82 -7.07 -18.15
CA ASP A 89 3.53 -7.38 -19.40
C ASP A 89 4.66 -8.40 -19.24
N TRP A 90 4.92 -8.89 -18.02
CA TRP A 90 5.97 -9.88 -17.77
C TRP A 90 5.46 -11.31 -17.95
N ALA A 91 6.38 -12.22 -18.33
CA ALA A 91 6.06 -13.64 -18.56
C ALA A 91 5.64 -14.38 -17.28
N TYR A 92 6.01 -13.89 -16.11
CA TYR A 92 5.65 -14.50 -14.81
C TYR A 92 4.14 -14.59 -14.55
N LYS A 93 3.36 -13.67 -15.12
CA LYS A 93 1.90 -13.67 -15.02
C LYS A 93 1.21 -14.95 -15.52
N ASP A 94 1.91 -15.72 -16.38
CA ASP A 94 1.39 -16.97 -16.95
C ASP A 94 1.64 -18.18 -16.02
N ASP A 95 2.38 -18.01 -14.93
CA ASP A 95 2.58 -19.05 -13.92
C ASP A 95 1.29 -19.19 -13.07
N GLY A 96 0.78 -20.42 -12.98
CA GLY A 96 -0.41 -20.73 -12.19
C GLY A 96 -0.25 -20.54 -10.67
N HIS A 97 0.96 -20.38 -10.18
CA HIS A 97 1.26 -20.23 -8.74
C HIS A 97 1.38 -18.77 -8.27
N VAL A 98 1.41 -17.79 -9.20
CA VAL A 98 1.46 -16.38 -8.82
C VAL A 98 0.12 -15.89 -8.25
N PHE A 99 0.16 -14.91 -7.38
CA PHE A 99 -1.00 -14.47 -6.60
C PHE A 99 -2.21 -14.07 -7.44
N SER A 100 -1.99 -13.37 -8.55
CA SER A 100 -3.08 -12.96 -9.45
C SER A 100 -3.83 -14.14 -10.08
N ASN A 101 -3.21 -15.33 -10.18
CA ASN A 101 -3.79 -16.53 -10.77
C ASN A 101 -4.35 -17.51 -9.73
N VAL A 102 -4.07 -17.32 -8.44
CA VAL A 102 -4.68 -18.14 -7.38
C VAL A 102 -6.21 -17.95 -7.40
N PRO A 103 -7.01 -19.01 -7.27
CA PRO A 103 -8.46 -18.88 -7.19
C PRO A 103 -8.88 -17.89 -6.10
N LEU A 104 -9.78 -16.94 -6.46
CA LEU A 104 -10.28 -15.93 -5.50
C LEU A 104 -10.89 -16.58 -4.25
N GLU A 105 -11.56 -17.70 -4.41
CA GLU A 105 -12.15 -18.45 -3.30
C GLU A 105 -11.12 -18.82 -2.23
N GLU A 106 -9.95 -19.28 -2.66
CA GLU A 106 -8.84 -19.68 -1.79
C GLU A 106 -8.22 -18.48 -1.10
N SER A 107 -7.77 -17.49 -1.88
CA SER A 107 -7.06 -16.33 -1.35
C SER A 107 -7.94 -15.46 -0.45
N ALA A 108 -9.20 -15.25 -0.83
CA ALA A 108 -10.18 -14.54 -0.01
C ALA A 108 -10.54 -15.35 1.26
N GLY A 109 -10.58 -16.68 1.19
CA GLY A 109 -10.78 -17.54 2.35
C GLY A 109 -9.69 -17.36 3.41
N ARG A 110 -8.43 -17.21 3.00
CA ARG A 110 -7.32 -16.97 3.93
C ARG A 110 -7.43 -15.60 4.60
N VAL A 111 -7.77 -14.54 3.86
CA VAL A 111 -7.98 -13.21 4.44
C VAL A 111 -9.23 -13.19 5.31
N ALA A 112 -10.32 -13.86 4.93
CA ALA A 112 -11.52 -13.98 5.76
C ALA A 112 -11.22 -14.62 7.12
N ALA A 113 -10.39 -15.67 7.16
CA ALA A 113 -9.96 -16.29 8.41
C ALA A 113 -9.18 -15.30 9.31
N LEU A 114 -8.36 -14.41 8.74
CA LEU A 114 -7.69 -13.34 9.49
C LEU A 114 -8.69 -12.27 9.97
N VAL A 115 -9.69 -11.92 9.16
CA VAL A 115 -10.78 -11.02 9.56
C VAL A 115 -11.58 -11.61 10.71
N GLU A 116 -11.89 -12.91 10.68
CA GLU A 116 -12.57 -13.60 11.78
C GLU A 116 -11.72 -13.63 13.07
N ARG A 117 -10.41 -13.84 12.94
CA ARG A 117 -9.45 -13.89 14.05
C ARG A 117 -9.28 -12.54 14.74
N TYR A 118 -9.05 -11.49 13.96
CA TYR A 118 -8.72 -10.15 14.48
C TYR A 118 -9.92 -9.24 14.64
N ARG A 119 -11.05 -9.55 14.01
CA ARG A 119 -12.31 -8.81 14.04
C ARG A 119 -12.14 -7.30 13.85
N PRO A 120 -11.51 -6.86 12.75
CA PRO A 120 -11.25 -5.44 12.54
C PRO A 120 -12.57 -4.66 12.34
N ASP A 121 -12.67 -3.51 12.99
CA ASP A 121 -13.75 -2.55 12.73
C ASP A 121 -13.59 -1.87 11.37
N VAL A 122 -12.33 -1.64 10.99
CA VAL A 122 -11.93 -0.97 9.75
C VAL A 122 -11.04 -1.88 8.92
N LEU A 123 -11.38 -2.05 7.64
CA LEU A 123 -10.57 -2.73 6.64
C LEU A 123 -10.14 -1.73 5.57
N VAL A 124 -8.85 -1.73 5.22
CA VAL A 124 -8.26 -0.86 4.19
C VAL A 124 -7.57 -1.71 3.13
N THR A 125 -7.76 -1.37 1.85
CA THR A 125 -7.07 -1.99 0.71
C THR A 125 -7.02 -1.02 -0.47
N TYR A 126 -6.55 -1.46 -1.64
CA TYR A 126 -6.48 -0.63 -2.84
C TYR A 126 -7.85 -0.30 -3.41
N ASP A 127 -7.96 0.78 -4.22
CA ASP A 127 -9.09 0.99 -5.13
C ASP A 127 -9.06 -0.06 -6.26
N GLY A 128 -10.23 -0.47 -6.77
CA GLY A 128 -10.38 -1.57 -7.72
C GLY A 128 -9.52 -1.50 -8.98
N PRO A 129 -9.35 -0.34 -9.62
CA PRO A 129 -8.43 -0.20 -10.74
C PRO A 129 -6.94 -0.27 -10.36
N GLY A 130 -6.60 -0.27 -9.06
CA GLY A 130 -5.22 -0.16 -8.58
C GLY A 130 -4.56 1.16 -9.01
N ALA A 131 -3.51 1.59 -8.30
CA ALA A 131 -2.86 2.86 -8.62
C ALA A 131 -2.25 2.85 -10.04
N TYR A 132 -1.70 1.71 -10.48
CA TYR A 132 -1.05 1.56 -11.78
C TYR A 132 -1.32 0.18 -12.44
N ASN A 133 -2.42 -0.46 -12.09
CA ASN A 133 -2.87 -1.76 -12.61
C ASN A 133 -1.89 -2.93 -12.36
N HIS A 134 -1.18 -2.92 -11.24
CA HIS A 134 -0.42 -4.11 -10.87
C HIS A 134 -1.38 -5.28 -10.65
N PRO A 135 -1.15 -6.47 -11.23
CA PRO A 135 -2.04 -7.62 -11.10
C PRO A 135 -2.33 -7.97 -9.63
N ASP A 136 -1.32 -7.91 -8.78
CA ASP A 136 -1.44 -8.23 -7.36
C ASP A 136 -2.20 -7.17 -6.56
N HIS A 137 -2.12 -5.89 -6.93
CA HIS A 137 -2.96 -4.85 -6.31
C HIS A 137 -4.44 -5.05 -6.62
N LEU A 138 -4.75 -5.42 -7.87
CA LEU A 138 -6.12 -5.78 -8.27
C LEU A 138 -6.61 -7.01 -7.50
N ARG A 139 -5.76 -8.03 -7.39
CA ARG A 139 -6.09 -9.25 -6.65
C ARG A 139 -6.23 -9.00 -5.14
N ALA A 140 -5.38 -8.20 -4.53
CA ALA A 140 -5.47 -7.83 -3.12
C ALA A 140 -6.76 -7.06 -2.82
N HIS A 141 -7.17 -6.15 -3.73
CA HIS A 141 -8.47 -5.50 -3.65
C HIS A 141 -9.62 -6.52 -3.67
N GLU A 142 -9.67 -7.39 -4.68
CA GLU A 142 -10.73 -8.41 -4.81
C GLU A 142 -10.82 -9.31 -3.58
N VAL A 143 -9.67 -9.75 -3.08
CA VAL A 143 -9.55 -10.63 -1.90
C VAL A 143 -10.06 -9.93 -0.64
N ALA A 144 -9.69 -8.68 -0.41
CA ALA A 144 -10.12 -7.92 0.77
C ALA A 144 -11.62 -7.60 0.74
N VAL A 145 -12.14 -7.19 -0.42
CA VAL A 145 -13.58 -6.93 -0.62
C VAL A 145 -14.38 -8.20 -0.39
N GLU A 146 -13.96 -9.32 -0.98
CA GLU A 146 -14.67 -10.60 -0.81
C GLU A 146 -14.59 -11.12 0.64
N ALA A 147 -13.46 -10.96 1.32
CA ALA A 147 -13.31 -11.30 2.74
C ALA A 147 -14.23 -10.44 3.63
N SER A 148 -14.31 -9.12 3.36
CA SER A 148 -15.26 -8.23 4.05
C SER A 148 -16.71 -8.69 3.86
N ARG A 149 -17.08 -8.97 2.62
CA ARG A 149 -18.43 -9.42 2.26
C ARG A 149 -18.81 -10.75 2.93
N ARG A 150 -17.91 -11.74 2.94
CA ARG A 150 -18.14 -13.07 3.54
C ARG A 150 -18.34 -13.00 5.02
N THR A 151 -17.50 -12.24 5.70
CA THR A 151 -17.50 -12.20 7.17
C THR A 151 -18.53 -11.23 7.71
N GLY A 152 -18.80 -10.14 7.00
CA GLY A 152 -19.65 -9.06 7.47
C GLY A 152 -19.14 -8.38 8.76
N ILE A 153 -17.87 -8.62 9.12
CA ILE A 153 -17.27 -8.11 10.37
C ILE A 153 -16.87 -6.64 10.28
N PRO A 154 -16.11 -6.18 9.27
CA PRO A 154 -15.71 -4.77 9.22
C PRO A 154 -16.92 -3.83 9.14
N ALA A 155 -16.98 -2.86 10.04
CA ALA A 155 -18.02 -1.84 10.01
C ALA A 155 -17.78 -0.84 8.86
N LYS A 156 -16.50 -0.63 8.51
CA LYS A 156 -16.10 0.24 7.41
C LYS A 156 -15.04 -0.42 6.52
N LEU A 157 -15.21 -0.23 5.21
CA LEU A 157 -14.23 -0.61 4.19
C LEU A 157 -13.75 0.65 3.46
N TYR A 158 -12.44 0.83 3.39
CA TYR A 158 -11.82 1.95 2.69
C TYR A 158 -10.89 1.49 1.59
N PHE A 159 -10.89 2.26 0.50
CA PHE A 159 -9.91 2.13 -0.57
C PHE A 159 -8.89 3.25 -0.51
N ILE A 160 -7.62 2.89 -0.61
CA ILE A 160 -6.52 3.84 -0.70
C ILE A 160 -6.70 4.67 -1.97
N ALA A 161 -6.66 5.98 -1.83
CA ALA A 161 -6.76 6.91 -2.95
C ALA A 161 -5.63 7.92 -2.87
N ARG A 162 -5.12 8.35 -4.03
CA ARG A 162 -4.10 9.39 -4.12
C ARG A 162 -4.61 10.53 -4.97
N ARG A 163 -4.36 11.75 -4.55
CA ARG A 163 -4.71 12.96 -5.30
C ARG A 163 -3.63 13.22 -6.35
N ARG A 164 -4.06 13.63 -7.53
CA ARG A 164 -3.14 14.04 -8.59
C ARG A 164 -2.21 15.17 -8.13
N ARG A 165 -2.76 16.14 -7.39
CA ARG A 165 -1.99 17.27 -6.84
C ARG A 165 -0.85 16.83 -5.91
N ASP A 166 -0.93 15.70 -5.23
CA ASP A 166 0.13 15.21 -4.35
C ASP A 166 1.37 14.81 -5.18
N TRP A 167 1.17 14.23 -6.38
CA TRP A 167 2.24 13.94 -7.32
C TRP A 167 2.85 15.20 -7.94
N GLU A 168 2.03 16.19 -8.28
CA GLU A 168 2.48 17.48 -8.79
C GLU A 168 3.32 18.19 -7.71
N ARG A 169 2.82 18.20 -6.48
CA ARG A 169 3.52 18.76 -5.32
C ARG A 169 4.85 18.07 -5.04
N LEU A 170 4.89 16.74 -5.11
CA LEU A 170 6.13 15.98 -4.97
C LEU A 170 7.17 16.44 -5.98
N ARG A 171 6.80 16.55 -7.25
CA ARG A 171 7.71 17.02 -8.30
C ARG A 171 8.22 18.44 -8.08
N GLU A 172 7.33 19.35 -7.68
CA GLU A 172 7.69 20.73 -7.34
C GLU A 172 8.72 20.76 -6.20
N ARG A 173 8.43 20.07 -5.10
CA ARG A 173 9.31 20.03 -3.93
C ARG A 173 10.66 19.38 -4.21
N MET A 174 10.69 18.36 -5.04
CA MET A 174 11.93 17.70 -5.48
C MET A 174 12.76 18.66 -6.35
N ALA A 175 12.13 19.36 -7.30
CA ALA A 175 12.79 20.35 -8.14
C ALA A 175 13.36 21.52 -7.33
N GLU A 176 12.63 22.05 -6.34
CA GLU A 176 13.07 23.07 -5.41
C GLU A 176 14.30 22.62 -4.59
N ALA A 177 14.35 21.34 -4.22
CA ALA A 177 15.48 20.74 -3.52
C ALA A 177 16.67 20.39 -4.43
N GLY A 178 16.57 20.64 -5.75
CA GLY A 178 17.60 20.27 -6.73
C GLY A 178 17.78 18.74 -6.86
N ILE A 179 16.72 17.98 -6.63
CA ILE A 179 16.69 16.52 -6.72
C ILE A 179 15.99 16.13 -8.01
N GLU A 180 16.70 15.44 -8.90
CA GLU A 180 16.12 14.92 -10.12
C GLU A 180 15.34 13.63 -9.81
N MET A 181 14.04 13.65 -10.12
CA MET A 181 13.19 12.46 -9.99
C MET A 181 13.33 11.58 -11.23
N PRO A 182 13.31 10.26 -11.05
CA PRO A 182 13.18 9.36 -12.19
C PRO A 182 11.88 9.65 -12.96
N ALA A 183 11.94 9.47 -14.27
CA ALA A 183 10.73 9.62 -15.09
C ALA A 183 9.68 8.59 -14.63
N PRO A 184 8.42 8.98 -14.50
CA PRO A 184 7.38 8.03 -14.14
C PRO A 184 7.24 6.96 -15.24
N PRO A 185 6.85 5.73 -14.88
CA PRO A 185 6.59 4.68 -15.86
C PRO A 185 5.65 5.18 -16.96
N ALA A 186 5.92 4.79 -18.21
CA ALA A 186 5.11 5.24 -19.37
C ALA A 186 3.60 4.93 -19.19
N ALA A 187 3.26 3.85 -18.50
CA ALA A 187 1.89 3.48 -18.16
C ALA A 187 1.17 4.56 -17.32
N MET A 188 1.90 5.31 -16.50
CA MET A 188 1.35 6.40 -15.67
C MET A 188 1.21 7.74 -16.44
N LEU A 189 1.69 7.82 -17.67
CA LEU A 189 1.60 9.01 -18.52
C LEU A 189 0.47 8.92 -19.55
N THR A 190 -0.28 7.83 -19.57
CA THR A 190 -1.38 7.65 -20.52
C THR A 190 -2.56 8.54 -20.17
N PRO A 191 -3.29 9.10 -21.18
CA PRO A 191 -4.51 9.87 -20.92
C PRO A 191 -5.54 9.09 -20.10
N GLU A 192 -5.61 7.78 -20.28
CA GLU A 192 -6.51 6.91 -19.53
C GLU A 192 -6.13 6.83 -18.04
N PHE A 193 -4.84 6.69 -17.72
CA PHE A 193 -4.37 6.70 -16.35
C PHE A 193 -4.66 8.05 -15.66
N LEU A 194 -4.35 9.16 -16.33
CA LEU A 194 -4.61 10.50 -15.78
C LEU A 194 -6.10 10.74 -15.53
N ARG A 195 -6.98 10.33 -16.46
CA ARG A 195 -8.43 10.41 -16.27
C ARG A 195 -8.89 9.58 -15.07
N ARG A 196 -8.39 8.35 -14.91
CA ARG A 196 -8.71 7.52 -13.74
C ARG A 196 -8.26 8.15 -12.43
N MET A 197 -7.10 8.79 -12.41
CA MET A 197 -6.66 9.54 -11.21
C MET A 197 -7.64 10.67 -10.86
N GLU A 198 -8.12 11.42 -11.85
CA GLU A 198 -9.12 12.48 -11.63
C GLU A 198 -10.45 11.91 -11.11
N GLU A 199 -10.93 10.82 -11.68
CA GLU A 199 -12.14 10.13 -11.23
C GLU A 199 -11.98 9.58 -9.80
N THR A 200 -10.83 9.04 -9.47
CA THR A 200 -10.50 8.57 -8.11
C THR A 200 -10.45 9.74 -7.12
N GLU A 201 -9.83 10.85 -7.50
CA GLU A 201 -9.75 12.04 -6.64
C GLU A 201 -11.14 12.61 -6.31
N GLN A 202 -12.08 12.61 -7.26
CA GLN A 202 -13.47 13.06 -7.05
C GLN A 202 -14.25 12.15 -6.08
N ARG A 203 -13.82 10.92 -5.89
CA ARG A 203 -14.44 9.94 -5.00
C ARG A 203 -13.88 9.94 -3.59
N ILE A 204 -12.80 10.70 -3.32
CA ILE A 204 -12.20 10.78 -1.99
C ILE A 204 -13.23 11.31 -0.99
N THR A 205 -13.47 10.54 0.04
CA THR A 205 -14.42 10.84 1.13
C THR A 205 -13.73 11.16 2.44
N THR A 206 -12.47 10.72 2.59
CA THR A 206 -11.77 10.74 3.88
C THR A 206 -10.35 11.21 3.68
N THR A 207 -9.92 12.19 4.49
CA THR A 207 -8.55 12.72 4.50
C THR A 207 -8.03 12.71 5.93
N VAL A 208 -7.08 11.85 6.21
CA VAL A 208 -6.52 11.67 7.55
C VAL A 208 -5.22 12.47 7.66
N ASP A 209 -5.14 13.35 8.66
CA ASP A 209 -3.90 14.05 9.00
C ASP A 209 -2.94 13.09 9.71
N THR A 210 -1.78 12.88 9.14
CA THR A 210 -0.70 12.03 9.65
C THR A 210 0.61 12.80 9.86
N THR A 211 0.56 14.15 9.88
CA THR A 211 1.73 15.00 10.05
C THR A 211 2.52 14.68 11.30
N GLY A 212 1.82 14.41 12.41
CA GLY A 212 2.44 14.08 13.70
C GLY A 212 3.27 12.80 13.71
N VAL A 213 3.10 11.92 12.72
CA VAL A 213 3.79 10.64 12.60
C VAL A 213 4.53 10.47 11.28
N ALA A 214 4.64 11.53 10.49
CA ALA A 214 5.23 11.48 9.16
C ALA A 214 6.71 11.06 9.16
N SER A 215 7.49 11.43 10.20
CA SER A 215 8.87 10.95 10.36
C SER A 215 8.93 9.42 10.45
N ARG A 216 8.03 8.82 11.20
CA ARG A 216 7.92 7.35 11.33
C ARG A 216 7.55 6.68 10.00
N LYS A 217 6.61 7.26 9.26
CA LYS A 217 6.29 6.81 7.90
C LYS A 217 7.52 6.87 6.99
N ARG A 218 8.30 7.95 7.08
CA ARG A 218 9.55 8.11 6.32
C ARG A 218 10.58 7.03 6.67
N ASP A 219 10.77 6.79 7.97
CA ASP A 219 11.72 5.78 8.44
C ASP A 219 11.28 4.37 8.02
N ALA A 220 9.98 4.08 8.06
CA ALA A 220 9.43 2.80 7.59
C ALA A 220 9.64 2.62 6.08
N LEU A 221 9.42 3.65 5.27
CA LEU A 221 9.75 3.62 3.85
C LEU A 221 11.26 3.38 3.63
N ALA A 222 12.12 4.06 4.40
CA ALA A 222 13.57 3.89 4.31
C ALA A 222 14.04 2.48 4.70
N ALA A 223 13.26 1.75 5.49
CA ALA A 223 13.55 0.37 5.85
C ALA A 223 13.46 -0.59 4.65
N HIS A 224 12.67 -0.24 3.61
CA HIS A 224 12.61 -0.98 2.34
C HIS A 224 13.76 -0.59 1.40
N ALA A 225 14.98 -0.63 1.92
CA ALA A 225 16.18 -0.11 1.26
C ALA A 225 16.50 -0.80 -0.08
N SER A 226 16.11 -2.07 -0.24
CA SER A 226 16.33 -2.81 -1.48
C SER A 226 15.47 -2.31 -2.65
N GLN A 227 14.31 -1.68 -2.35
CA GLN A 227 13.34 -1.21 -3.34
C GLN A 227 13.35 0.32 -3.52
N LEU A 228 14.03 1.04 -2.64
CA LEU A 228 14.14 2.49 -2.69
C LEU A 228 15.44 2.93 -3.34
N ASP A 229 15.35 3.81 -4.32
CA ASP A 229 16.52 4.56 -4.77
C ASP A 229 16.96 5.53 -3.69
N GLN A 230 17.93 5.11 -2.88
CA GLN A 230 18.48 5.86 -1.77
C GLN A 230 19.11 7.18 -2.24
N SER A 231 19.47 7.32 -3.52
CA SER A 231 20.16 8.50 -4.04
C SER A 231 19.35 9.79 -3.90
N TRP A 232 18.04 9.71 -4.04
CA TRP A 232 17.15 10.86 -3.88
C TRP A 232 16.37 10.83 -2.56
N TRP A 233 16.01 9.64 -2.06
CA TRP A 233 15.20 9.49 -0.86
C TRP A 233 15.84 10.10 0.38
N VAL A 234 17.13 9.80 0.60
CA VAL A 234 17.92 10.33 1.74
C VAL A 234 18.03 11.86 1.70
N ARG A 235 18.01 12.44 0.50
CA ARG A 235 18.14 13.89 0.27
C ARG A 235 16.81 14.63 0.33
N PHE A 236 15.68 13.93 0.40
CA PHE A 236 14.36 14.55 0.39
C PHE A 236 14.14 15.34 1.70
N PRO A 237 13.93 16.68 1.64
CA PRO A 237 13.81 17.50 2.84
C PRO A 237 12.63 17.10 3.72
N ASP A 238 12.77 17.21 5.04
CA ASP A 238 11.73 16.82 6.00
C ASP A 238 10.43 17.62 5.83
N ASP A 239 10.54 18.93 5.62
CA ASP A 239 9.40 19.81 5.39
C ASP A 239 8.68 19.48 4.08
N ALA A 240 9.44 19.12 3.04
CA ALA A 240 8.87 18.68 1.78
C ALA A 240 8.19 17.30 1.91
N PHE A 241 8.75 16.41 2.72
CA PHE A 241 8.11 15.13 3.02
C PHE A 241 6.78 15.32 3.74
N LEU A 242 6.74 16.18 4.76
CA LEU A 242 5.53 16.52 5.49
C LEU A 242 4.45 17.11 4.57
N ASP A 243 4.84 18.00 3.69
CA ASP A 243 3.94 18.68 2.75
C ASP A 243 3.27 17.69 1.75
N VAL A 244 3.98 16.66 1.33
CA VAL A 244 3.50 15.66 0.36
C VAL A 244 2.83 14.46 1.02
N PHE A 245 3.40 13.96 2.12
CA PHE A 245 3.01 12.69 2.75
C PHE A 245 2.39 12.84 4.14
N GLY A 246 2.17 14.07 4.59
CA GLY A 246 1.55 14.36 5.89
C GLY A 246 0.04 14.10 5.93
N GLN A 247 -0.58 13.74 4.82
CA GLN A 247 -1.98 13.34 4.74
C GLN A 247 -2.11 12.04 3.95
N GLU A 248 -3.05 11.20 4.38
CA GLU A 248 -3.45 10.00 3.63
C GLU A 248 -4.93 10.09 3.29
N THR A 249 -5.27 9.72 2.06
CA THR A 249 -6.63 9.89 1.53
C THR A 249 -7.25 8.57 1.13
N PHE A 250 -8.55 8.48 1.36
CA PHE A 250 -9.30 7.24 1.17
C PHE A 250 -10.67 7.49 0.56
N ILE A 251 -11.19 6.46 -0.08
CA ILE A 251 -12.58 6.36 -0.52
C ILE A 251 -13.27 5.40 0.44
N ARG A 252 -14.31 5.86 1.14
CA ARG A 252 -15.15 4.98 1.94
C ARG A 252 -16.07 4.18 1.03
N ALA A 253 -15.77 2.88 0.87
CA ALA A 253 -16.51 1.97 0.00
C ALA A 253 -17.75 1.39 0.70
N GLU A 254 -17.61 1.05 1.99
CA GLU A 254 -18.71 0.56 2.83
C GLU A 254 -18.70 1.27 4.18
N ASP A 255 -19.89 1.54 4.70
CA ASP A 255 -20.10 2.11 6.03
C ASP A 255 -21.38 1.57 6.65
N ARG A 256 -21.29 1.13 7.89
CA ARG A 256 -22.42 0.66 8.69
C ARG A 256 -22.69 1.54 9.91
N THR A 257 -21.93 2.63 10.05
CA THR A 257 -22.09 3.55 11.19
C THR A 257 -23.10 4.66 10.88
N GLY A 258 -23.27 5.00 9.61
CA GLY A 258 -24.10 6.13 9.17
C GLY A 258 -23.40 7.48 9.36
N GLU A 259 -22.10 7.50 9.61
CA GLU A 259 -21.31 8.73 9.75
C GLU A 259 -21.31 9.52 8.42
N PRO A 260 -21.50 10.85 8.44
CA PRO A 260 -21.51 11.65 7.23
C PRO A 260 -20.11 11.77 6.61
N VAL A 261 -20.05 12.04 5.29
CA VAL A 261 -18.82 12.41 4.60
C VAL A 261 -18.81 13.94 4.35
N PRO A 262 -17.65 14.59 4.25
CA PRO A 262 -16.30 14.05 4.33
C PRO A 262 -15.87 13.72 5.79
N GLU A 263 -14.94 12.76 5.92
CA GLU A 263 -14.35 12.33 7.18
C GLU A 263 -12.89 12.73 7.30
N ASP A 264 -12.38 12.87 8.54
CA ASP A 264 -10.98 13.10 8.86
C ASP A 264 -10.37 11.97 9.72
N ASP A 265 -11.15 10.91 9.96
CA ASP A 265 -10.79 9.76 10.78
C ASP A 265 -11.46 8.49 10.23
N LEU A 266 -10.67 7.42 10.01
CA LEU A 266 -11.22 6.13 9.57
C LEU A 266 -12.15 5.49 10.62
N PHE A 267 -12.01 5.89 11.89
CA PHE A 267 -12.83 5.41 13.01
C PHE A 267 -13.98 6.36 13.36
N ALA A 268 -14.29 7.35 12.53
CA ALA A 268 -15.44 8.21 12.75
C ALA A 268 -16.73 7.37 12.91
N GLY A 269 -17.52 7.65 13.98
CA GLY A 269 -18.72 6.88 14.34
C GLY A 269 -18.47 5.50 14.97
N LEU A 270 -17.21 5.13 15.22
CA LEU A 270 -16.83 3.86 15.88
C LEU A 270 -16.27 4.09 17.29
N ARG A 271 -16.01 5.33 17.67
CA ARG A 271 -15.48 5.75 18.98
C ARG A 271 -16.01 7.12 19.39
#